data_5941aeb093c4bfd9c2a03993f58ecb40
#
_entry.id   5941aeb093c4bfd9c2a03993f58ecb40
#
_cell.length_a   1.000
_cell.length_b   1.000
_cell.length_c   1.000
_cell.angle_alpha   90.00
_cell.angle_beta   90.00
_cell.angle_gamma   90.00
#
_symmetry.space_group_name_H-M   'P 1'
#
loop_
_entity.id
_entity.type
_entity.pdbx_description
1 polymer ?
#
loop_
_entity_poly.entity_id
_entity_poly.type
_entity_poly.pdbx_seq_one_letter_code
_entity_poly.pdbx_strand_id
1 'polypeptide(L)'
;MLEACFIRVEIKKRELISRTDLAIEMVRRGVPVILGEAISANEFEKIGVSQGYMFGKCAQPQSLSHFRPLLDRGWTFGALDEEGLLPVNLERFAKYRFSTESAEVFEDVFFFGEAQKNIFEDIYGTNDSFVVSGNPRTDMWQANCYDIHDETMRKIKESYGDFVLIPLNFSLYTNKERNTVLSHDHLKYKQSIAKNSEFLFDSFCKLAERLAIEANINVVMRPHPADNPDTVKDLMFKHGVRSDRVSCIGTNEVFPWISASKLVIHNCCTTSLEAGFLGTPVVTYAPSGIFLLEDDTDGLHQHINKLFPVASVPDDVINILSLDQNFNSEEFRLQMSSWKRLNLDHSGNISAFIANRIVERHVFSPRFDKLRFGSRWDFKRIKNEIVSRVTSIMGNTQRSVFLHKFPRTSAQEVETIVNNICKYRGYEDIPKVISINSRLFGILPDDS
;
A
#
# COMPACT_ATOMS: atom_id res chain seq x y z
N MET A 1 18.80 9.35 -24.13
CA MET A 1 18.95 8.00 -23.58
C MET A 1 18.87 8.10 -22.05
N LEU A 2 18.07 7.28 -21.42
CA LEU A 2 17.86 7.31 -19.98
C LEU A 2 19.02 6.62 -19.22
N GLU A 3 19.41 7.15 -18.07
CA GLU A 3 20.57 6.66 -17.31
C GLU A 3 20.16 5.65 -16.23
N ALA A 4 18.96 5.80 -15.65
CA ALA A 4 18.45 4.96 -14.57
C ALA A 4 16.93 4.96 -14.51
N CYS A 5 16.34 4.00 -13.78
CA CYS A 5 14.97 4.00 -13.37
C CYS A 5 14.85 4.42 -11.91
N PHE A 6 14.01 5.40 -11.60
CA PHE A 6 13.63 5.72 -10.23
C PHE A 6 12.28 5.10 -9.89
N ILE A 7 12.25 4.24 -8.90
CA ILE A 7 11.04 3.60 -8.40
C ILE A 7 10.68 4.21 -7.06
N ARG A 8 9.57 4.98 -7.05
CA ARG A 8 9.12 5.68 -5.86
C ARG A 8 8.43 4.72 -4.90
N VAL A 9 8.79 4.82 -3.62
CA VAL A 9 8.10 4.20 -2.49
C VAL A 9 7.56 5.31 -1.59
N GLU A 10 6.25 5.34 -1.37
CA GLU A 10 5.62 6.32 -0.47
C GLU A 10 5.35 5.73 0.90
N ILE A 11 4.73 4.54 0.94
CA ILE A 11 4.38 3.85 2.18
C ILE A 11 5.19 2.56 2.27
N LYS A 12 6.27 2.58 3.06
CA LYS A 12 7.19 1.44 3.21
C LYS A 12 6.46 0.13 3.47
N LYS A 13 5.56 0.12 4.46
CA LYS A 13 4.82 -1.08 4.90
C LYS A 13 3.87 -1.66 3.86
N ARG A 14 3.61 -0.95 2.76
CA ARG A 14 2.69 -1.37 1.71
C ARG A 14 3.41 -1.65 0.39
N GLU A 15 4.47 -0.90 0.12
CA GLU A 15 5.01 -0.80 -1.23
C GLU A 15 6.44 -1.35 -1.37
N LEU A 16 7.23 -1.40 -0.27
CA LEU A 16 8.67 -1.66 -0.39
C LEU A 16 8.96 -3.01 -1.05
N ILE A 17 8.30 -4.09 -0.65
CA ILE A 17 8.56 -5.43 -1.20
C ILE A 17 8.20 -5.48 -2.70
N SER A 18 6.99 -5.08 -3.06
CA SER A 18 6.54 -5.11 -4.46
C SER A 18 7.33 -4.15 -5.37
N ARG A 19 7.75 -3.01 -4.85
CA ARG A 19 8.60 -2.07 -5.60
C ARG A 19 10.04 -2.58 -5.71
N THR A 20 10.51 -3.35 -4.73
CA THR A 20 11.80 -4.05 -4.81
C THR A 20 11.75 -5.17 -5.85
N ASP A 21 10.66 -5.91 -5.95
CA ASP A 21 10.47 -6.93 -7.01
C ASP A 21 10.55 -6.28 -8.41
N LEU A 22 9.85 -5.15 -8.62
CA LEU A 22 9.98 -4.39 -9.87
C LEU A 22 11.42 -3.89 -10.11
N ALA A 23 12.11 -3.45 -9.05
CA ALA A 23 13.50 -3.00 -9.15
C ALA A 23 14.43 -4.14 -9.58
N ILE A 24 14.25 -5.34 -9.05
CA ILE A 24 14.99 -6.54 -9.46
C ILE A 24 14.76 -6.83 -10.94
N GLU A 25 13.52 -6.78 -11.40
CA GLU A 25 13.19 -7.02 -12.81
C GLU A 25 13.80 -5.98 -13.75
N MET A 26 13.87 -4.71 -13.36
CA MET A 26 14.57 -3.67 -14.13
C MET A 26 16.07 -3.93 -14.20
N VAL A 27 16.69 -4.27 -13.06
CA VAL A 27 18.13 -4.56 -12.97
C VAL A 27 18.52 -5.77 -13.83
N ARG A 28 17.72 -6.84 -13.82
CA ARG A 28 17.90 -8.01 -14.68
C ARG A 28 17.86 -7.70 -16.19
N ARG A 29 17.30 -6.54 -16.55
CA ARG A 29 17.32 -5.99 -17.93
C ARG A 29 18.42 -4.96 -18.16
N GLY A 30 19.41 -4.89 -17.25
CA GLY A 30 20.55 -3.99 -17.34
C GLY A 30 20.27 -2.53 -16.95
N VAL A 31 19.13 -2.24 -16.34
CA VAL A 31 18.76 -0.88 -15.93
C VAL A 31 19.03 -0.67 -14.45
N PRO A 32 19.95 0.23 -14.06
CA PRO A 32 20.17 0.56 -12.66
C PRO A 32 18.93 1.24 -12.06
N VAL A 33 18.62 0.90 -10.83
CA VAL A 33 17.43 1.41 -10.14
C VAL A 33 17.83 2.24 -8.93
N ILE A 34 17.12 3.35 -8.74
CA ILE A 34 17.10 4.11 -7.51
C ILE A 34 15.73 3.86 -6.88
N LEU A 35 15.71 3.23 -5.71
CA LEU A 35 14.50 2.85 -4.99
C LEU A 35 14.33 3.69 -3.73
N GLY A 36 13.18 4.30 -3.52
CA GLY A 36 12.88 4.98 -2.26
C GLY A 36 11.93 6.15 -2.33
N GLU A 37 12.04 7.05 -1.35
CA GLU A 37 11.16 8.22 -1.26
C GLU A 37 11.43 9.23 -2.39
N ALA A 38 10.43 10.08 -2.64
CA ALA A 38 10.56 11.14 -3.64
C ALA A 38 11.71 12.10 -3.33
N ILE A 39 12.51 12.42 -4.34
CA ILE A 39 13.59 13.40 -4.29
C ILE A 39 13.41 14.45 -5.41
N SER A 40 14.03 15.59 -5.23
CA SER A 40 13.99 16.70 -6.21
C SER A 40 14.90 16.46 -7.41
N ALA A 41 14.65 17.17 -8.50
CA ALA A 41 15.49 17.16 -9.69
C ALA A 41 16.98 17.46 -9.38
N ASN A 42 17.25 18.43 -8.49
CA ASN A 42 18.62 18.74 -8.05
C ASN A 42 19.25 17.62 -7.22
N GLU A 43 18.44 16.82 -6.60
CA GLU A 43 18.92 15.65 -5.85
C GLU A 43 19.32 14.53 -6.79
N PHE A 44 18.60 14.27 -7.86
CA PHE A 44 19.02 13.32 -8.89
C PHE A 44 20.38 13.68 -9.51
N GLU A 45 20.60 14.94 -9.85
CA GLU A 45 21.91 15.39 -10.38
C GLU A 45 23.06 15.13 -9.41
N LYS A 46 22.83 15.34 -8.12
CA LYS A 46 23.88 15.10 -7.12
C LYS A 46 24.28 13.63 -6.99
N ILE A 47 23.34 12.71 -7.19
CA ILE A 47 23.64 11.28 -7.24
C ILE A 47 24.11 10.81 -8.62
N GLY A 48 24.28 11.74 -9.57
CA GLY A 48 24.87 11.47 -10.88
C GLY A 48 23.87 11.01 -11.93
N VAL A 49 22.55 11.25 -11.74
CA VAL A 49 21.50 10.92 -12.70
C VAL A 49 20.90 12.20 -13.26
N SER A 50 21.11 12.45 -14.54
CA SER A 50 20.59 13.62 -15.24
C SER A 50 19.24 13.37 -15.88
N GLN A 51 19.04 12.17 -16.44
CA GLN A 51 17.84 11.75 -17.14
C GLN A 51 17.48 10.33 -16.75
N GLY A 52 16.20 10.05 -16.53
CA GLY A 52 15.75 8.72 -16.14
C GLY A 52 14.27 8.50 -16.41
N TYR A 53 13.85 7.28 -16.14
CA TYR A 53 12.43 6.92 -16.07
C TYR A 53 11.98 6.94 -14.61
N MET A 54 10.87 7.63 -14.32
CA MET A 54 10.29 7.62 -12.97
C MET A 54 9.03 6.77 -12.96
N PHE A 55 9.06 5.69 -12.18
CA PHE A 55 7.87 4.91 -11.86
C PHE A 55 7.22 5.47 -10.60
N GLY A 56 6.12 6.22 -10.78
CA GLY A 56 5.40 6.93 -9.74
C GLY A 56 4.23 6.16 -9.15
N LYS A 57 3.63 6.76 -8.12
CA LYS A 57 2.45 6.23 -7.44
C LYS A 57 1.14 6.55 -8.19
N CYS A 58 1.05 7.74 -8.80
CA CYS A 58 -0.18 8.22 -9.46
C CYS A 58 0.13 9.34 -10.43
N ALA A 59 -0.78 9.55 -11.37
CA ALA A 59 -0.73 10.62 -12.37
C ALA A 59 -1.65 11.82 -12.00
N GLN A 60 -1.76 12.14 -10.71
CA GLN A 60 -2.67 13.19 -10.22
C GLN A 60 -2.29 14.58 -10.75
N PRO A 61 -3.26 15.39 -11.22
CA PRO A 61 -3.02 16.74 -11.72
C PRO A 61 -2.30 17.64 -10.72
N GLN A 62 -2.63 17.54 -9.44
CA GLN A 62 -2.01 18.32 -8.37
C GLN A 62 -0.51 18.02 -8.19
N SER A 63 -0.05 16.88 -8.69
CA SER A 63 1.35 16.46 -8.62
C SER A 63 2.18 16.92 -9.82
N LEU A 64 1.58 17.38 -10.92
CA LEU A 64 2.27 17.70 -12.17
C LEU A 64 3.34 18.79 -12.00
N SER A 65 3.09 19.77 -11.14
CA SER A 65 4.08 20.82 -10.85
C SER A 65 5.40 20.26 -10.26
N HIS A 66 5.36 19.11 -9.58
CA HIS A 66 6.54 18.45 -9.04
C HIS A 66 7.33 17.70 -10.11
N PHE A 67 6.67 17.25 -11.18
CA PHE A 67 7.30 16.53 -12.29
C PHE A 67 7.90 17.45 -13.35
N ARG A 68 7.37 18.67 -13.50
CA ARG A 68 7.81 19.62 -14.53
C ARG A 68 9.32 19.88 -14.54
N PRO A 69 10.02 20.12 -13.40
CA PRO A 69 11.48 20.31 -13.41
C PRO A 69 12.28 19.08 -13.86
N LEU A 70 11.71 17.88 -13.77
CA LEU A 70 12.30 16.64 -14.28
C LEU A 70 11.98 16.47 -15.76
N LEU A 71 10.75 16.75 -16.19
CA LEU A 71 10.32 16.73 -17.58
C LEU A 71 11.20 17.66 -18.43
N ASP A 72 11.46 18.88 -17.96
CA ASP A 72 12.32 19.87 -18.61
C ASP A 72 13.77 19.35 -18.78
N ARG A 73 14.17 18.34 -18.03
CA ARG A 73 15.48 17.67 -18.11
C ARG A 73 15.46 16.36 -18.91
N GLY A 74 14.31 16.05 -19.56
CA GLY A 74 14.16 14.86 -20.38
C GLY A 74 13.88 13.57 -19.62
N TRP A 75 13.35 13.66 -18.38
CA TRP A 75 12.79 12.52 -17.67
C TRP A 75 11.47 12.09 -18.29
N THR A 76 11.19 10.80 -18.25
CA THR A 76 9.93 10.19 -18.65
C THR A 76 9.23 9.55 -17.46
N PHE A 77 7.93 9.36 -17.53
CA PHE A 77 7.12 9.00 -16.36
C PHE A 77 6.15 7.88 -16.67
N GLY A 78 6.07 6.93 -15.74
CA GLY A 78 4.98 5.97 -15.62
C GLY A 78 4.35 6.02 -14.25
N ALA A 79 3.08 5.65 -14.15
CA ALA A 79 2.36 5.64 -12.88
C ALA A 79 1.46 4.42 -12.72
N LEU A 80 1.44 3.87 -11.52
CA LEU A 80 0.49 2.86 -11.07
C LEU A 80 -0.13 3.33 -9.75
N ASP A 81 -1.44 3.61 -9.76
CA ASP A 81 -2.13 4.12 -8.58
C ASP A 81 -2.39 3.01 -7.55
N GLU A 82 -1.74 3.10 -6.40
CA GLU A 82 -1.87 2.12 -5.30
C GLU A 82 -3.25 2.11 -4.63
N GLU A 83 -4.08 3.11 -4.88
CA GLU A 83 -5.43 3.23 -4.34
C GLU A 83 -6.51 2.86 -5.38
N GLY A 84 -6.10 2.44 -6.57
CA GLY A 84 -6.97 2.14 -7.69
C GLY A 84 -7.77 0.84 -7.58
N LEU A 85 -7.45 -0.03 -6.62
CA LEU A 85 -8.09 -1.33 -6.49
C LEU A 85 -9.56 -1.22 -6.04
N LEU A 86 -9.88 -0.25 -5.17
CA LEU A 86 -11.21 -0.09 -4.58
C LEU A 86 -11.62 1.38 -4.44
N PRO A 87 -11.79 2.11 -5.52
CA PRO A 87 -12.37 3.44 -5.44
C PRO A 87 -13.87 3.35 -5.07
N VAL A 88 -14.35 4.25 -4.23
CA VAL A 88 -15.78 4.33 -3.85
C VAL A 88 -16.66 4.62 -5.07
N ASN A 89 -16.13 5.42 -5.99
CA ASN A 89 -16.74 5.77 -7.26
C ASN A 89 -15.64 5.86 -8.31
N LEU A 90 -15.66 4.97 -9.31
CA LEU A 90 -14.63 4.85 -10.33
C LEU A 90 -14.51 6.09 -11.20
N GLU A 91 -15.63 6.69 -11.61
CA GLU A 91 -15.63 7.89 -12.43
C GLU A 91 -15.03 9.09 -11.66
N ARG A 92 -15.46 9.30 -10.41
CA ARG A 92 -14.91 10.34 -9.55
C ARG A 92 -13.43 10.11 -9.25
N PHE A 93 -13.05 8.84 -9.03
CA PHE A 93 -11.66 8.44 -8.86
C PHE A 93 -10.84 8.81 -10.10
N ALA A 94 -11.28 8.44 -11.30
CA ALA A 94 -10.60 8.75 -12.55
C ALA A 94 -10.41 10.26 -12.72
N LYS A 95 -11.46 11.06 -12.53
CA LYS A 95 -11.42 12.54 -12.64
C LYS A 95 -10.50 13.20 -11.58
N TYR A 96 -10.37 12.60 -10.39
CA TYR A 96 -9.48 13.10 -9.36
C TYR A 96 -8.01 12.70 -9.56
N ARG A 97 -7.78 11.49 -10.13
CA ARG A 97 -6.46 10.88 -10.26
C ARG A 97 -5.78 11.17 -11.60
N PHE A 98 -6.50 11.73 -12.57
CA PHE A 98 -5.98 11.95 -13.91
C PHE A 98 -6.61 13.20 -14.55
N SER A 99 -5.95 13.72 -15.61
CA SER A 99 -6.44 14.81 -16.44
C SER A 99 -5.83 14.69 -17.85
N THR A 100 -6.32 15.48 -18.79
CA THR A 100 -5.70 15.60 -20.12
C THR A 100 -4.24 16.03 -20.04
N GLU A 101 -3.88 16.93 -19.10
CA GLU A 101 -2.49 17.33 -18.86
C GLU A 101 -1.64 16.17 -18.33
N SER A 102 -2.24 15.26 -17.53
CA SER A 102 -1.56 14.05 -17.10
C SER A 102 -1.22 13.14 -18.28
N ALA A 103 -2.10 13.04 -19.29
CA ALA A 103 -1.86 12.26 -20.49
C ALA A 103 -0.66 12.77 -21.30
N GLU A 104 -0.35 14.08 -21.23
CA GLU A 104 0.81 14.67 -21.90
C GLU A 104 2.12 14.39 -21.17
N VAL A 105 2.08 14.10 -19.87
CA VAL A 105 3.26 13.91 -19.00
C VAL A 105 3.62 12.44 -18.82
N PHE A 106 2.60 11.56 -18.69
CA PHE A 106 2.82 10.15 -18.39
C PHE A 106 2.76 9.30 -19.66
N GLU A 107 3.88 8.66 -19.99
CA GLU A 107 3.97 7.76 -21.11
C GLU A 107 3.36 6.37 -20.85
N ASP A 108 3.28 5.97 -19.58
CA ASP A 108 2.61 4.76 -19.16
C ASP A 108 1.75 5.01 -17.93
N VAL A 109 0.47 4.68 -18.03
CA VAL A 109 -0.48 4.66 -16.92
C VAL A 109 -0.97 3.23 -16.73
N PHE A 110 -0.50 2.59 -15.68
CA PHE A 110 -0.77 1.19 -15.41
C PHE A 110 -2.02 1.03 -14.54
N PHE A 111 -2.87 0.07 -14.90
CA PHE A 111 -4.11 -0.23 -14.22
C PHE A 111 -4.11 -1.62 -13.61
N PHE A 112 -4.84 -1.79 -12.51
CA PHE A 112 -5.02 -3.09 -11.85
C PHE A 112 -5.74 -4.10 -12.75
N GLY A 113 -6.73 -3.66 -13.52
CA GLY A 113 -7.53 -4.50 -14.40
C GLY A 113 -8.34 -3.70 -15.41
N GLU A 114 -9.01 -4.42 -16.29
CA GLU A 114 -9.81 -3.85 -17.38
C GLU A 114 -10.92 -2.90 -16.90
N ALA A 115 -11.58 -3.22 -15.79
CA ALA A 115 -12.65 -2.38 -15.26
C ALA A 115 -12.18 -0.95 -14.95
N GLN A 116 -10.96 -0.81 -14.43
CA GLN A 116 -10.37 0.48 -14.14
C GLN A 116 -9.97 1.21 -15.44
N LYS A 117 -9.31 0.50 -16.38
CA LYS A 117 -8.89 1.05 -17.65
C LYS A 117 -10.09 1.58 -18.45
N ASN A 118 -11.14 0.77 -18.57
CA ASN A 118 -12.32 1.12 -19.37
C ASN A 118 -12.95 2.45 -18.93
N ILE A 119 -13.04 2.71 -17.62
CA ILE A 119 -13.55 3.99 -17.13
C ILE A 119 -12.65 5.17 -17.49
N PHE A 120 -11.33 4.97 -17.50
CA PHE A 120 -10.42 6.01 -17.95
C PHE A 120 -10.57 6.25 -19.46
N GLU A 121 -10.75 5.21 -20.25
CA GLU A 121 -11.00 5.33 -21.70
C GLU A 121 -12.35 5.98 -22.01
N ASP A 122 -13.38 5.69 -21.23
CA ASP A 122 -14.69 6.33 -21.35
C ASP A 122 -14.63 7.85 -21.10
N ILE A 123 -13.77 8.30 -20.20
CA ILE A 123 -13.65 9.71 -19.81
C ILE A 123 -12.65 10.48 -20.68
N TYR A 124 -11.50 9.86 -20.99
CA TYR A 124 -10.36 10.54 -21.62
C TYR A 124 -10.08 10.06 -23.05
N GLY A 125 -10.83 9.08 -23.54
CA GLY A 125 -10.59 8.41 -24.82
C GLY A 125 -9.52 7.33 -24.74
N THR A 126 -9.48 6.48 -25.76
CA THR A 126 -8.48 5.43 -25.91
C THR A 126 -7.09 6.03 -26.04
N ASN A 127 -6.12 5.52 -25.29
CA ASN A 127 -4.76 6.03 -25.26
C ASN A 127 -3.76 4.86 -25.12
N ASP A 128 -2.73 4.84 -25.97
CA ASP A 128 -1.67 3.81 -25.96
C ASP A 128 -0.85 3.81 -24.66
N SER A 129 -0.91 4.90 -23.90
CA SER A 129 -0.31 4.97 -22.55
C SER A 129 -1.10 4.17 -21.49
N PHE A 130 -2.36 3.79 -21.77
CA PHE A 130 -3.23 3.08 -20.84
C PHE A 130 -3.01 1.57 -20.92
N VAL A 131 -2.39 1.01 -19.88
CA VAL A 131 -1.91 -0.37 -19.86
C VAL A 131 -2.49 -1.13 -18.68
N VAL A 132 -3.21 -2.21 -18.95
CA VAL A 132 -3.58 -3.17 -17.90
C VAL A 132 -2.37 -4.05 -17.61
N SER A 133 -1.85 -3.93 -16.40
CA SER A 133 -0.68 -4.70 -15.95
C SER A 133 -0.95 -5.54 -14.70
N GLY A 134 -1.99 -5.22 -13.95
CA GLY A 134 -2.06 -5.59 -12.54
C GLY A 134 -1.18 -4.69 -11.68
N ASN A 135 -1.06 -5.04 -10.40
CA ASN A 135 -0.14 -4.37 -9.49
C ASN A 135 0.85 -5.40 -8.92
N PRO A 136 2.17 -5.16 -8.95
CA PRO A 136 3.19 -6.08 -8.41
C PRO A 136 2.90 -6.55 -6.98
N ARG A 137 2.15 -5.75 -6.20
CA ARG A 137 1.73 -6.13 -4.85
C ARG A 137 0.78 -7.33 -4.86
N THR A 138 -0.01 -7.50 -5.92
CA THR A 138 -0.93 -8.65 -6.01
C THR A 138 -0.23 -9.97 -6.30
N ASP A 139 0.96 -9.94 -6.90
CA ASP A 139 1.81 -11.14 -7.00
C ASP A 139 2.21 -11.66 -5.62
N MET A 140 2.38 -10.74 -4.66
CA MET A 140 2.76 -11.09 -3.29
C MET A 140 1.58 -11.62 -2.44
N TRP A 141 0.36 -11.65 -2.98
CA TRP A 141 -0.82 -12.22 -2.31
C TRP A 141 -1.05 -13.70 -2.64
N GLN A 142 -0.06 -14.35 -3.25
CA GLN A 142 -0.13 -15.77 -3.58
C GLN A 142 0.47 -16.62 -2.45
N ALA A 143 -0.09 -17.81 -2.24
CA ALA A 143 0.34 -18.70 -1.15
C ALA A 143 1.83 -19.10 -1.23
N ASN A 144 2.41 -19.15 -2.43
CA ASN A 144 3.84 -19.47 -2.62
C ASN A 144 4.78 -18.32 -2.19
N CYS A 145 4.27 -17.12 -1.94
CA CYS A 145 5.05 -16.00 -1.40
C CYS A 145 5.28 -16.08 0.13
N TYR A 146 4.79 -17.12 0.81
CA TYR A 146 5.04 -17.31 2.24
C TYR A 146 6.53 -17.32 2.59
N ASP A 147 7.38 -17.89 1.73
CA ASP A 147 8.83 -17.96 1.95
C ASP A 147 9.47 -16.58 2.17
N ILE A 148 8.94 -15.53 1.55
CA ILE A 148 9.44 -14.15 1.71
C ILE A 148 9.23 -13.67 3.16
N HIS A 149 8.18 -14.17 3.82
CA HIS A 149 7.72 -13.70 5.12
C HIS A 149 7.81 -14.74 6.24
N ASP A 150 8.33 -15.94 5.95
CA ASP A 150 8.28 -17.10 6.85
C ASP A 150 8.81 -16.79 8.26
N GLU A 151 9.97 -16.17 8.38
CA GLU A 151 10.54 -15.79 9.68
C GLU A 151 9.64 -14.80 10.44
N THR A 152 9.05 -13.84 9.73
CA THR A 152 8.14 -12.84 10.33
C THR A 152 6.85 -13.49 10.79
N MET A 153 6.27 -14.37 10.00
CA MET A 153 5.05 -15.12 10.35
C MET A 153 5.29 -16.03 11.56
N ARG A 154 6.43 -16.72 11.61
CA ARG A 154 6.81 -17.56 12.76
C ARG A 154 6.90 -16.73 14.03
N LYS A 155 7.60 -15.59 14.00
CA LYS A 155 7.70 -14.67 15.15
C LYS A 155 6.34 -14.14 15.62
N ILE A 156 5.44 -13.84 14.67
CA ILE A 156 4.07 -13.41 14.99
C ILE A 156 3.31 -14.53 15.72
N LYS A 157 3.35 -15.75 15.18
CA LYS A 157 2.70 -16.92 15.81
C LYS A 157 3.27 -17.24 17.20
N GLU A 158 4.60 -17.16 17.36
CA GLU A 158 5.25 -17.35 18.66
C GLU A 158 4.83 -16.29 19.69
N SER A 159 4.65 -15.04 19.25
CA SER A 159 4.32 -13.92 20.15
C SER A 159 2.83 -13.84 20.49
N TYR A 160 1.95 -14.17 19.56
CA TYR A 160 0.50 -13.94 19.69
C TYR A 160 -0.33 -15.21 19.70
N GLY A 161 0.27 -16.39 19.43
CA GLY A 161 -0.47 -17.64 19.30
C GLY A 161 -1.54 -17.56 18.22
N ASP A 162 -2.69 -18.18 18.52
CA ASP A 162 -3.89 -18.04 17.68
C ASP A 162 -4.56 -16.70 17.93
N PHE A 163 -4.80 -15.94 16.87
CA PHE A 163 -5.41 -14.61 16.99
C PHE A 163 -6.34 -14.26 15.84
N VAL A 164 -7.22 -13.30 16.12
CA VAL A 164 -8.06 -12.62 15.14
C VAL A 164 -7.41 -11.29 14.74
N LEU A 165 -7.38 -10.99 13.44
CA LEU A 165 -6.84 -9.75 12.92
C LEU A 165 -7.96 -8.77 12.58
N ILE A 166 -7.88 -7.55 13.10
CA ILE A 166 -8.80 -6.45 12.81
C ILE A 166 -8.02 -5.29 12.19
N PRO A 167 -7.95 -5.18 10.84
CA PRO A 167 -7.37 -4.01 10.19
C PRO A 167 -8.30 -2.80 10.33
N LEU A 168 -7.79 -1.73 10.93
CA LEU A 168 -8.55 -0.49 11.12
C LEU A 168 -8.40 0.42 9.91
N ASN A 169 -9.52 0.90 9.35
CA ASN A 169 -9.57 1.89 8.28
C ASN A 169 -10.28 3.20 8.71
N PHE A 170 -10.28 3.48 10.01
CA PHE A 170 -11.02 4.59 10.62
C PHE A 170 -10.17 5.85 10.83
N SER A 171 -9.20 6.10 9.96
CA SER A 171 -8.24 7.20 10.11
C SER A 171 -8.86 8.61 10.06
N LEU A 172 -10.10 8.75 9.60
CA LEU A 172 -10.85 10.02 9.74
C LEU A 172 -11.25 10.32 11.18
N TYR A 173 -11.38 9.29 12.02
CA TYR A 173 -11.61 9.44 13.45
C TYR A 173 -10.30 9.40 14.24
N THR A 174 -9.44 8.42 13.95
CA THR A 174 -8.19 8.18 14.71
C THR A 174 -7.11 9.22 14.46
N ASN A 175 -7.17 9.93 13.32
CA ASN A 175 -6.21 10.97 12.95
C ASN A 175 -6.91 12.33 12.76
N LYS A 176 -6.98 13.12 13.84
CA LYS A 176 -7.62 14.44 13.84
C LYS A 176 -7.03 15.41 12.81
N GLU A 177 -5.78 15.24 12.45
CA GLU A 177 -5.06 16.08 11.50
C GLU A 177 -5.54 15.89 10.06
N ARG A 178 -5.95 14.69 9.71
CA ARG A 178 -6.58 14.40 8.42
C ARG A 178 -7.91 15.13 8.23
N ASN A 179 -8.61 15.43 9.31
CA ASN A 179 -9.88 16.16 9.29
C ASN A 179 -9.72 17.66 8.96
N THR A 180 -8.55 18.26 9.17
CA THR A 180 -8.31 19.70 8.99
C THR A 180 -7.88 20.09 7.57
N VAL A 181 -7.42 19.16 6.75
CA VAL A 181 -6.77 19.42 5.44
C VAL A 181 -7.76 19.53 4.29
N LEU A 182 -9.05 19.36 4.52
CA LEU A 182 -10.01 19.17 3.45
C LEU A 182 -10.88 20.42 3.19
N SER A 183 -11.10 20.77 1.90
CA SER A 183 -11.82 21.97 1.43
C SER A 183 -13.30 22.07 1.88
N HIS A 184 -13.85 23.30 1.90
CA HIS A 184 -15.18 23.66 2.40
C HIS A 184 -16.37 22.87 1.77
N ASP A 185 -16.29 22.51 0.50
CA ASP A 185 -17.39 21.87 -0.23
C ASP A 185 -17.66 20.41 0.18
N HIS A 186 -16.76 19.81 0.95
CA HIS A 186 -16.89 18.44 1.45
C HIS A 186 -17.23 18.35 2.95
N LEU A 187 -17.50 19.45 3.65
CA LEU A 187 -17.64 19.44 5.11
C LEU A 187 -18.79 18.56 5.62
N LYS A 188 -19.97 18.58 4.98
CA LYS A 188 -21.13 17.74 5.41
C LYS A 188 -20.87 16.26 5.20
N TYR A 189 -20.36 15.89 4.03
CA TYR A 189 -19.97 14.51 3.69
C TYR A 189 -18.94 13.96 4.68
N LYS A 190 -17.95 14.78 5.06
CA LYS A 190 -16.91 14.40 6.01
C LYS A 190 -17.38 14.26 7.44
N GLN A 191 -18.29 15.09 7.88
CA GLN A 191 -18.85 14.96 9.22
C GLN A 191 -19.64 13.66 9.36
N SER A 192 -20.34 13.24 8.30
CA SER A 192 -21.01 11.95 8.25
C SER A 192 -20.04 10.78 8.29
N ILE A 193 -18.97 10.83 7.44
CA ILE A 193 -17.93 9.78 7.43
C ILE A 193 -17.17 9.75 8.77
N ALA A 194 -16.86 10.89 9.36
CA ALA A 194 -16.16 10.94 10.64
C ALA A 194 -17.01 10.33 11.77
N LYS A 195 -18.33 10.62 11.82
CA LYS A 195 -19.25 10.02 12.78
C LYS A 195 -19.37 8.51 12.58
N ASN A 196 -19.49 8.06 11.33
CA ASN A 196 -19.50 6.63 11.01
C ASN A 196 -18.17 5.96 11.42
N SER A 197 -17.04 6.63 11.19
CA SER A 197 -15.72 6.12 11.58
C SER A 197 -15.59 5.99 13.10
N GLU A 198 -16.12 6.94 13.87
CA GLU A 198 -16.14 6.86 15.33
C GLU A 198 -17.06 5.75 15.83
N PHE A 199 -18.26 5.64 15.28
CA PHE A 199 -19.22 4.58 15.61
C PHE A 199 -18.64 3.18 15.30
N LEU A 200 -18.03 3.02 14.13
CA LEU A 200 -17.40 1.77 13.76
C LEU A 200 -16.20 1.45 14.67
N PHE A 201 -15.37 2.43 14.95
CA PHE A 201 -14.23 2.24 15.86
C PHE A 201 -14.69 1.77 17.23
N ASP A 202 -15.72 2.40 17.81
CA ASP A 202 -16.31 2.00 19.09
C ASP A 202 -16.87 0.57 19.01
N SER A 203 -17.59 0.26 17.94
CA SER A 203 -18.16 -1.08 17.73
C SER A 203 -17.08 -2.16 17.60
N PHE A 204 -15.98 -1.87 16.91
CA PHE A 204 -14.83 -2.78 16.79
C PHE A 204 -14.07 -2.93 18.10
N CYS A 205 -13.95 -1.88 18.92
CA CYS A 205 -13.39 -1.99 20.27
C CYS A 205 -14.22 -2.91 21.16
N LYS A 206 -15.54 -2.76 21.14
CA LYS A 206 -16.47 -3.64 21.88
C LYS A 206 -16.40 -5.08 21.39
N LEU A 207 -16.34 -5.30 20.09
CA LEU A 207 -16.17 -6.62 19.50
C LEU A 207 -14.83 -7.24 19.95
N ALA A 208 -13.72 -6.51 19.85
CA ALA A 208 -12.40 -7.00 20.25
C ALA A 208 -12.36 -7.43 21.72
N GLU A 209 -12.95 -6.62 22.61
CA GLU A 209 -13.02 -6.96 24.06
C GLU A 209 -13.86 -8.21 24.30
N ARG A 210 -15.02 -8.35 23.64
CA ARG A 210 -15.87 -9.55 23.76
C ARG A 210 -15.17 -10.80 23.22
N LEU A 211 -14.50 -10.73 22.07
CA LEU A 211 -13.72 -11.85 21.53
C LEU A 211 -12.62 -12.30 22.48
N ALA A 212 -11.93 -11.35 23.09
CA ALA A 212 -10.87 -11.63 24.06
C ALA A 212 -11.40 -12.34 25.32
N ILE A 213 -12.56 -11.93 25.83
CA ILE A 213 -13.15 -12.44 27.09
C ILE A 213 -13.97 -13.71 26.82
N GLU A 214 -14.90 -13.67 25.87
CA GLU A 214 -15.91 -14.73 25.69
C GLU A 214 -15.40 -15.88 24.80
N ALA A 215 -14.68 -15.55 23.71
CA ALA A 215 -14.06 -16.57 22.86
C ALA A 215 -12.65 -16.97 23.31
N ASN A 216 -12.09 -16.31 24.33
CA ASN A 216 -10.75 -16.56 24.89
C ASN A 216 -9.65 -16.56 23.82
N ILE A 217 -9.74 -15.69 22.82
CA ILE A 217 -8.81 -15.58 21.69
C ILE A 217 -8.05 -14.25 21.74
N ASN A 218 -6.79 -14.26 21.29
CA ASN A 218 -6.04 -13.02 21.13
C ASN A 218 -6.57 -12.22 19.96
N VAL A 219 -6.60 -10.89 20.08
CA VAL A 219 -7.07 -9.97 19.06
C VAL A 219 -5.98 -8.97 18.74
N VAL A 220 -5.61 -8.86 17.47
CA VAL A 220 -4.66 -7.87 16.99
C VAL A 220 -5.42 -6.82 16.18
N MET A 221 -5.53 -5.62 16.72
CA MET A 221 -6.06 -4.45 16.03
C MET A 221 -4.91 -3.71 15.36
N ARG A 222 -4.96 -3.60 14.03
CA ARG A 222 -3.90 -2.92 13.25
C ARG A 222 -4.34 -1.54 12.82
N PRO A 223 -3.68 -0.47 13.31
CA PRO A 223 -3.90 0.89 12.84
C PRO A 223 -3.67 1.02 11.34
N HIS A 224 -4.40 1.94 10.70
CA HIS A 224 -4.11 2.33 9.33
C HIS A 224 -2.65 2.84 9.22
N PRO A 225 -1.92 2.59 8.12
CA PRO A 225 -0.51 3.01 7.99
C PRO A 225 -0.24 4.51 8.20
N ALA A 226 -1.26 5.35 8.08
CA ALA A 226 -1.18 6.79 8.32
C ALA A 226 -1.41 7.19 9.80
N ASP A 227 -1.86 6.25 10.64
CA ASP A 227 -2.18 6.52 12.03
C ASP A 227 -0.97 6.30 12.95
N ASN A 228 -0.95 7.02 14.07
CA ASN A 228 -0.01 6.76 15.14
C ASN A 228 -0.55 5.64 16.04
N PRO A 229 0.15 4.49 16.16
CA PRO A 229 -0.31 3.36 16.97
C PRO A 229 -0.55 3.71 18.45
N ASP A 230 0.25 4.61 19.04
CA ASP A 230 0.07 5.01 20.44
C ASP A 230 -1.24 5.78 20.63
N THR A 231 -1.55 6.71 19.71
CA THR A 231 -2.83 7.44 19.70
C THR A 231 -4.02 6.48 19.55
N VAL A 232 -3.90 5.48 18.66
CA VAL A 232 -4.96 4.47 18.47
C VAL A 232 -5.12 3.63 19.74
N LYS A 233 -4.03 3.23 20.40
CA LYS A 233 -4.06 2.50 21.66
C LYS A 233 -4.77 3.27 22.77
N ASP A 234 -4.49 4.59 22.89
CA ASP A 234 -5.16 5.46 23.85
C ASP A 234 -6.67 5.57 23.57
N LEU A 235 -7.05 5.65 22.29
CA LEU A 235 -8.45 5.64 21.88
C LEU A 235 -9.12 4.30 22.19
N MET A 236 -8.49 3.17 21.91
CA MET A 236 -9.00 1.84 22.27
C MET A 236 -9.29 1.76 23.78
N PHE A 237 -8.36 2.25 24.61
CA PHE A 237 -8.58 2.32 26.04
C PHE A 237 -9.79 3.19 26.43
N LYS A 238 -9.98 4.36 25.77
CA LYS A 238 -11.15 5.24 25.98
C LYS A 238 -12.46 4.58 25.57
N HIS A 239 -12.43 3.71 24.55
CA HIS A 239 -13.58 2.93 24.08
C HIS A 239 -13.77 1.57 24.77
N GLY A 240 -13.15 1.40 25.92
CA GLY A 240 -13.46 0.27 26.83
C GLY A 240 -12.61 -0.99 26.63
N VAL A 241 -11.58 -0.96 25.78
CA VAL A 241 -10.64 -2.09 25.67
C VAL A 241 -9.77 -2.15 26.93
N ARG A 242 -9.85 -3.27 27.65
CA ARG A 242 -9.15 -3.52 28.91
C ARG A 242 -8.38 -4.83 28.92
N SER A 243 -8.79 -5.80 28.11
CA SER A 243 -8.17 -7.12 28.06
C SER A 243 -6.73 -7.04 27.56
N ASP A 244 -5.82 -7.73 28.24
CA ASP A 244 -4.43 -7.92 27.83
C ASP A 244 -4.28 -8.79 26.57
N ARG A 245 -5.35 -9.50 26.19
CA ARG A 245 -5.42 -10.25 24.93
C ARG A 245 -5.69 -9.37 23.71
N VAL A 246 -6.01 -8.08 23.87
CA VAL A 246 -6.22 -7.15 22.77
C VAL A 246 -4.97 -6.28 22.58
N SER A 247 -4.32 -6.42 21.45
CA SER A 247 -3.09 -5.70 21.10
C SER A 247 -3.29 -4.72 19.96
N CYS A 248 -2.66 -3.54 20.07
CA CYS A 248 -2.60 -2.53 19.00
C CYS A 248 -1.22 -2.58 18.35
N ILE A 249 -1.11 -3.13 17.14
CA ILE A 249 0.17 -3.39 16.47
C ILE A 249 0.20 -2.77 15.08
N GLY A 250 1.10 -1.81 14.85
CA GLY A 250 1.30 -1.13 13.57
C GLY A 250 2.64 -1.44 12.88
N THR A 251 3.36 -2.49 13.30
CA THR A 251 4.66 -2.87 12.73
C THR A 251 4.52 -3.79 11.52
N ASN A 252 5.53 -3.81 10.66
CA ASN A 252 5.68 -4.67 9.48
C ASN A 252 4.56 -4.49 8.43
N GLU A 253 4.67 -5.20 7.33
CA GLU A 253 3.60 -5.31 6.33
C GLU A 253 2.40 -6.08 6.87
N VAL A 254 1.26 -5.96 6.22
CA VAL A 254 0.03 -6.62 6.68
C VAL A 254 0.00 -8.11 6.31
N PHE A 255 0.64 -8.49 5.21
CA PHE A 255 0.65 -9.86 4.69
C PHE A 255 0.98 -10.94 5.74
N PRO A 256 2.12 -10.87 6.47
CA PRO A 256 2.44 -11.89 7.46
C PRO A 256 1.44 -11.97 8.63
N TRP A 257 0.76 -10.86 8.93
CA TRP A 257 -0.30 -10.83 9.94
C TRP A 257 -1.58 -11.51 9.46
N ILE A 258 -1.96 -11.28 8.19
CA ILE A 258 -3.09 -11.96 7.55
C ILE A 258 -2.84 -13.47 7.56
N SER A 259 -1.68 -13.88 7.05
CA SER A 259 -1.32 -15.29 6.88
C SER A 259 -1.18 -16.03 8.22
N ALA A 260 -0.80 -15.33 9.29
CA ALA A 260 -0.69 -15.91 10.63
C ALA A 260 -2.01 -15.92 11.41
N SER A 261 -3.03 -15.14 11.00
CA SER A 261 -4.29 -15.03 11.73
C SER A 261 -5.25 -16.18 11.44
N LYS A 262 -6.13 -16.49 12.38
CA LYS A 262 -7.25 -17.44 12.19
C LYS A 262 -8.40 -16.84 11.40
N LEU A 263 -8.62 -15.55 11.56
CA LEU A 263 -9.74 -14.82 10.97
C LEU A 263 -9.36 -13.36 10.79
N VAL A 264 -9.75 -12.77 9.66
CA VAL A 264 -9.71 -11.33 9.44
C VAL A 264 -11.13 -10.77 9.57
N ILE A 265 -11.31 -9.76 10.43
CA ILE A 265 -12.60 -9.08 10.59
C ILE A 265 -12.45 -7.65 10.08
N HIS A 266 -13.28 -7.26 9.15
CA HIS A 266 -13.18 -5.95 8.50
C HIS A 266 -14.51 -5.24 8.30
N ASN A 267 -14.44 -3.97 7.92
CA ASN A 267 -15.52 -3.21 7.30
C ASN A 267 -14.92 -2.36 6.17
N CYS A 268 -15.29 -2.62 4.92
CA CYS A 268 -14.82 -1.90 3.73
C CYS A 268 -13.30 -1.68 3.67
N CYS A 269 -12.50 -2.70 3.93
CA CYS A 269 -11.03 -2.61 3.94
C CYS A 269 -10.41 -3.46 2.83
N THR A 270 -9.46 -2.90 2.08
CA THR A 270 -8.70 -3.65 1.04
C THR A 270 -7.95 -4.86 1.58
N THR A 271 -7.59 -4.85 2.85
CA THR A 271 -6.95 -5.99 3.53
C THR A 271 -7.82 -7.26 3.50
N SER A 272 -9.16 -7.12 3.41
CA SER A 272 -10.05 -8.27 3.27
C SER A 272 -9.85 -9.01 1.94
N LEU A 273 -9.59 -8.28 0.87
CA LEU A 273 -9.28 -8.89 -0.42
C LEU A 273 -7.94 -9.62 -0.38
N GLU A 274 -6.92 -9.00 0.21
CA GLU A 274 -5.62 -9.64 0.43
C GLU A 274 -5.81 -10.96 1.21
N ALA A 275 -6.60 -10.93 2.28
CA ALA A 275 -6.92 -12.13 3.07
C ALA A 275 -7.69 -13.20 2.24
N GLY A 276 -8.68 -12.78 1.47
CA GLY A 276 -9.42 -13.68 0.58
C GLY A 276 -8.53 -14.33 -0.49
N PHE A 277 -7.56 -13.61 -1.04
CA PHE A 277 -6.57 -14.18 -1.99
C PHE A 277 -5.63 -15.17 -1.34
N LEU A 278 -5.25 -14.92 -0.08
CA LEU A 278 -4.39 -15.81 0.70
C LEU A 278 -5.13 -17.03 1.25
N GLY A 279 -6.46 -17.09 1.11
CA GLY A 279 -7.28 -18.14 1.67
C GLY A 279 -7.48 -18.04 3.19
N THR A 280 -7.09 -16.92 3.79
CA THR A 280 -7.38 -16.64 5.20
C THR A 280 -8.87 -16.35 5.36
N PRO A 281 -9.59 -16.95 6.33
CA PRO A 281 -10.99 -16.66 6.59
C PRO A 281 -11.24 -15.17 6.82
N VAL A 282 -12.35 -14.66 6.25
CA VAL A 282 -12.71 -13.24 6.35
C VAL A 282 -14.17 -13.08 6.75
N VAL A 283 -14.46 -12.15 7.64
CA VAL A 283 -15.81 -11.75 8.04
C VAL A 283 -15.95 -10.24 7.93
N THR A 284 -17.00 -9.79 7.30
CA THR A 284 -17.44 -8.40 7.34
C THR A 284 -18.22 -8.15 8.64
N TYR A 285 -17.73 -7.27 9.49
CA TYR A 285 -18.48 -6.79 10.64
C TYR A 285 -19.19 -5.48 10.30
N ALA A 286 -20.51 -5.55 10.18
CA ALA A 286 -21.39 -4.44 9.81
C ALA A 286 -22.46 -4.21 10.88
N PRO A 287 -22.11 -3.56 12.02
CA PRO A 287 -23.06 -3.32 13.10
C PRO A 287 -24.23 -2.44 12.63
N SER A 288 -25.43 -2.69 13.13
CA SER A 288 -26.62 -1.87 12.85
C SER A 288 -26.40 -0.44 13.34
N GLY A 289 -26.79 0.56 12.54
CA GLY A 289 -26.59 1.99 12.85
C GLY A 289 -25.53 2.68 12.01
N ILE A 290 -24.89 1.99 11.07
CA ILE A 290 -24.06 2.62 10.04
C ILE A 290 -24.98 3.46 9.15
N PHE A 291 -24.73 4.76 9.07
CA PHE A 291 -25.37 5.62 8.09
C PHE A 291 -24.82 5.30 6.70
N LEU A 292 -25.68 4.79 5.82
CA LEU A 292 -25.32 4.64 4.41
C LEU A 292 -25.00 6.03 3.85
N LEU A 293 -23.85 6.15 3.22
CA LEU A 293 -23.48 7.39 2.53
C LEU A 293 -24.34 7.50 1.28
N GLU A 294 -25.07 8.60 1.11
CA GLU A 294 -25.87 8.87 -0.08
C GLU A 294 -25.06 8.84 -1.37
N ASP A 295 -23.75 9.05 -1.27
CA ASP A 295 -22.78 9.06 -2.40
C ASP A 295 -22.13 7.70 -2.70
N ASP A 296 -22.49 6.60 -2.02
CA ASP A 296 -22.05 5.25 -2.40
C ASP A 296 -22.91 4.72 -3.56
N THR A 297 -23.00 5.54 -4.62
CA THR A 297 -23.86 5.31 -5.79
C THR A 297 -23.46 4.07 -6.57
N ASP A 298 -22.18 3.70 -6.54
CA ASP A 298 -21.67 2.52 -7.27
C ASP A 298 -21.73 1.25 -6.41
N GLY A 299 -22.12 1.37 -5.13
CA GLY A 299 -22.25 0.24 -4.21
C GLY A 299 -20.97 -0.57 -4.00
N LEU A 300 -19.80 -0.03 -4.39
CA LEU A 300 -18.53 -0.78 -4.37
C LEU A 300 -18.13 -1.17 -2.95
N HIS A 301 -18.31 -0.28 -1.97
CA HIS A 301 -18.14 -0.58 -0.56
C HIS A 301 -19.11 -1.66 -0.09
N GLN A 302 -20.38 -1.58 -0.52
CA GLN A 302 -21.37 -2.61 -0.23
C GLN A 302 -21.02 -3.93 -0.94
N HIS A 303 -20.47 -3.86 -2.15
CA HIS A 303 -20.05 -5.04 -2.91
C HIS A 303 -18.93 -5.81 -2.20
N ILE A 304 -17.90 -5.10 -1.70
CA ILE A 304 -16.81 -5.73 -0.93
C ILE A 304 -17.32 -6.32 0.37
N ASN A 305 -18.20 -5.60 1.07
CA ASN A 305 -18.81 -6.13 2.29
C ASN A 305 -19.65 -7.37 2.03
N LYS A 306 -20.23 -7.51 0.84
CA LYS A 306 -21.02 -8.69 0.43
C LYS A 306 -20.20 -9.84 -0.12
N LEU A 307 -18.90 -9.64 -0.42
CA LEU A 307 -18.01 -10.72 -0.86
C LEU A 307 -17.76 -11.74 0.26
N PHE A 308 -17.94 -11.35 1.50
CA PHE A 308 -17.64 -12.16 2.68
C PHE A 308 -18.88 -12.34 3.56
N PRO A 309 -18.94 -13.39 4.41
CA PRO A 309 -20.00 -13.52 5.41
C PRO A 309 -20.12 -12.26 6.25
N VAL A 310 -21.37 -11.80 6.46
CA VAL A 310 -21.67 -10.56 7.20
C VAL A 310 -22.15 -10.91 8.60
N ALA A 311 -21.49 -10.33 9.61
CA ALA A 311 -21.87 -10.35 11.01
C ALA A 311 -22.36 -8.96 11.42
N SER A 312 -23.52 -8.86 12.05
CA SER A 312 -24.10 -7.59 12.50
C SER A 312 -23.98 -7.37 14.01
N VAL A 313 -23.77 -8.43 14.75
CA VAL A 313 -23.54 -8.40 16.20
C VAL A 313 -22.30 -9.23 16.56
N PRO A 314 -21.66 -8.97 17.71
CA PRO A 314 -20.49 -9.74 18.15
C PRO A 314 -20.73 -11.24 18.28
N ASP A 315 -21.95 -11.66 18.66
CA ASP A 315 -22.31 -13.08 18.78
C ASP A 315 -22.22 -13.83 17.45
N ASP A 316 -22.53 -13.18 16.33
CA ASP A 316 -22.36 -13.77 14.99
C ASP A 316 -20.90 -14.14 14.75
N VAL A 317 -19.97 -13.23 15.11
CA VAL A 317 -18.51 -13.46 14.95
C VAL A 317 -18.03 -14.58 15.86
N ILE A 318 -18.50 -14.62 17.12
CA ILE A 318 -18.13 -15.66 18.08
C ILE A 318 -18.63 -17.03 17.59
N ASN A 319 -19.85 -17.09 17.06
CA ASN A 319 -20.40 -18.30 16.47
C ASN A 319 -19.59 -18.76 15.25
N ILE A 320 -19.23 -17.84 14.38
CA ILE A 320 -18.38 -18.13 13.20
C ILE A 320 -17.05 -18.73 13.62
N LEU A 321 -16.39 -18.17 14.64
CA LEU A 321 -15.11 -18.69 15.16
C LEU A 321 -15.25 -20.09 15.77
N SER A 322 -16.40 -20.41 16.39
CA SER A 322 -16.63 -21.71 17.06
C SER A 322 -16.97 -22.83 16.09
N LEU A 323 -17.51 -22.52 14.91
CA LEU A 323 -18.02 -23.53 13.98
C LEU A 323 -16.94 -24.18 13.10
N ASP A 324 -15.68 -23.74 13.20
CA ASP A 324 -14.57 -24.22 12.35
C ASP A 324 -14.97 -24.34 10.85
N GLN A 325 -15.86 -23.42 10.43
CA GLN A 325 -16.49 -23.48 9.11
C GLN A 325 -15.45 -23.28 8.03
N ASN A 326 -15.50 -24.18 7.07
CA ASN A 326 -14.73 -24.08 5.82
C ASN A 326 -15.23 -22.87 5.02
N PHE A 327 -14.67 -21.66 5.29
CA PHE A 327 -15.02 -20.39 4.62
C PHE A 327 -14.73 -20.40 3.12
N ASN A 328 -14.13 -21.48 2.60
CA ASN A 328 -13.87 -21.73 1.19
C ASN A 328 -15.08 -22.38 0.48
N SER A 329 -16.28 -21.84 0.68
CA SER A 329 -17.43 -22.31 -0.11
C SER A 329 -17.13 -22.11 -1.61
N GLU A 330 -17.66 -23.01 -2.45
CA GLU A 330 -17.53 -22.89 -3.90
C GLU A 330 -18.07 -21.55 -4.40
N GLU A 331 -19.15 -21.06 -3.79
CA GLU A 331 -19.74 -19.75 -4.06
C GLU A 331 -18.75 -18.60 -3.80
N PHE A 332 -18.04 -18.62 -2.67
CA PHE A 332 -17.01 -17.62 -2.35
C PHE A 332 -15.87 -17.65 -3.38
N ARG A 333 -15.40 -18.86 -3.75
CA ARG A 333 -14.35 -19.00 -4.77
C ARG A 333 -14.79 -18.48 -6.14
N LEU A 334 -16.04 -18.73 -6.52
CA LEU A 334 -16.61 -18.22 -7.77
C LEU A 334 -16.76 -16.70 -7.77
N GLN A 335 -17.25 -16.11 -6.67
CA GLN A 335 -17.36 -14.65 -6.51
C GLN A 335 -15.97 -13.99 -6.56
N MET A 336 -14.99 -14.51 -5.84
CA MET A 336 -13.62 -14.00 -5.86
C MET A 336 -12.97 -14.14 -7.25
N SER A 337 -13.19 -15.26 -7.94
CA SER A 337 -12.69 -15.46 -9.30
C SER A 337 -13.31 -14.49 -10.30
N SER A 338 -14.62 -14.23 -10.18
CA SER A 338 -15.33 -13.27 -11.02
C SER A 338 -14.83 -11.85 -10.80
N TRP A 339 -14.70 -11.46 -9.54
CA TRP A 339 -14.17 -10.15 -9.17
C TRP A 339 -12.72 -9.96 -9.64
N LYS A 340 -11.88 -10.98 -9.47
CA LYS A 340 -10.49 -11.04 -9.92
C LYS A 340 -10.36 -10.75 -11.42
N ARG A 341 -11.15 -11.42 -12.23
CA ARG A 341 -11.13 -11.31 -13.70
C ARG A 341 -11.35 -9.89 -14.20
N LEU A 342 -12.16 -9.11 -13.50
CA LEU A 342 -12.50 -7.74 -13.91
C LEU A 342 -11.55 -6.69 -13.33
N ASN A 343 -11.05 -6.93 -12.13
CA ASN A 343 -10.36 -5.90 -11.35
C ASN A 343 -8.86 -6.15 -11.17
N LEU A 344 -8.38 -7.37 -11.47
CA LEU A 344 -6.97 -7.72 -11.38
C LEU A 344 -6.54 -8.49 -12.63
N ASP A 345 -5.50 -8.04 -13.30
CA ASP A 345 -4.80 -8.89 -14.26
C ASP A 345 -3.80 -9.79 -13.53
N HIS A 346 -3.80 -11.08 -13.88
CA HIS A 346 -2.91 -12.09 -13.30
C HIS A 346 -2.16 -12.86 -14.39
N SER A 347 -1.66 -12.18 -15.37
CA SER A 347 -0.91 -12.75 -16.49
C SER A 347 0.50 -13.25 -16.14
N GLY A 348 0.79 -13.49 -14.86
CA GLY A 348 2.08 -14.03 -14.40
C GLY A 348 2.89 -13.06 -13.56
N ASN A 349 4.18 -12.86 -13.87
CA ASN A 349 5.04 -11.91 -13.15
C ASN A 349 4.75 -10.47 -13.60
N ILE A 350 3.94 -9.75 -12.81
CA ILE A 350 3.51 -8.38 -13.11
C ILE A 350 4.72 -7.43 -13.14
N SER A 351 5.66 -7.61 -12.23
CA SER A 351 6.91 -6.81 -12.21
C SER A 351 7.70 -7.00 -13.50
N ALA A 352 7.82 -8.23 -14.01
CA ALA A 352 8.49 -8.51 -15.28
C ALA A 352 7.73 -7.88 -16.46
N PHE A 353 6.40 -7.94 -16.48
CA PHE A 353 5.58 -7.31 -17.52
C PHE A 353 5.81 -5.80 -17.57
N ILE A 354 5.74 -5.10 -16.42
CA ILE A 354 5.97 -3.66 -16.32
C ILE A 354 7.40 -3.31 -16.75
N ALA A 355 8.39 -4.07 -16.28
CA ALA A 355 9.79 -3.85 -16.64
C ALA A 355 10.03 -4.04 -18.14
N ASN A 356 9.46 -5.08 -18.78
CA ASN A 356 9.53 -5.27 -20.24
C ASN A 356 8.94 -4.08 -20.97
N ARG A 357 7.72 -3.64 -20.61
CA ARG A 357 7.07 -2.49 -21.22
C ARG A 357 7.95 -1.25 -21.18
N ILE A 358 8.60 -0.98 -20.04
CA ILE A 358 9.48 0.18 -19.88
C ILE A 358 10.72 0.07 -20.78
N VAL A 359 11.40 -1.09 -20.82
CA VAL A 359 12.65 -1.23 -21.60
C VAL A 359 12.39 -1.35 -23.11
N GLU A 360 11.21 -1.81 -23.53
CA GLU A 360 10.82 -1.85 -24.95
C GLU A 360 10.54 -0.46 -25.52
N ARG A 361 10.07 0.47 -24.68
CA ARG A 361 9.72 1.84 -25.09
C ARG A 361 10.87 2.82 -24.94
N HIS A 362 11.85 2.53 -24.09
CA HIS A 362 12.90 3.45 -23.72
C HIS A 362 14.30 2.85 -23.92
N VAL A 363 15.20 3.65 -24.46
CA VAL A 363 16.61 3.27 -24.60
C VAL A 363 17.36 3.73 -23.35
N PHE A 364 17.86 2.77 -22.58
CA PHE A 364 18.72 3.01 -21.45
C PHE A 364 20.20 2.95 -21.83
N SER A 365 20.98 3.89 -21.32
CA SER A 365 22.44 3.91 -21.40
C SER A 365 22.99 4.14 -20.00
N PRO A 366 23.11 3.06 -19.20
CA PRO A 366 23.51 3.17 -17.81
C PRO A 366 24.93 3.71 -17.69
N ARG A 367 25.13 4.62 -16.74
CA ARG A 367 26.43 5.18 -16.39
C ARG A 367 26.73 4.91 -14.92
N PHE A 368 27.09 3.66 -14.63
CA PHE A 368 27.41 3.21 -13.26
C PHE A 368 28.58 4.00 -12.66
N ASP A 369 29.55 4.44 -13.49
CA ASP A 369 30.69 5.26 -13.11
C ASP A 369 30.35 6.65 -12.60
N LYS A 370 29.15 7.15 -12.91
CA LYS A 370 28.67 8.47 -12.49
C LYS A 370 27.82 8.43 -11.23
N LEU A 371 27.31 7.27 -10.85
CA LEU A 371 26.48 7.15 -9.65
C LEU A 371 27.32 7.49 -8.41
N ARG A 372 26.93 8.54 -7.69
CA ARG A 372 27.63 9.01 -6.50
C ARG A 372 26.87 8.60 -5.25
N PHE A 373 27.46 7.67 -4.53
CA PHE A 373 26.97 7.21 -3.25
C PHE A 373 27.82 7.80 -2.12
N GLY A 374 27.25 8.37 -1.07
CA GLY A 374 28.07 8.82 0.05
C GLY A 374 27.40 9.74 1.07
N SER A 375 28.03 9.77 2.23
CA SER A 375 27.57 10.29 3.53
C SER A 375 27.26 11.80 3.62
N ARG A 376 27.59 12.63 2.63
CA ARG A 376 27.31 14.08 2.67
C ARG A 376 25.81 14.44 2.64
N TRP A 377 24.95 13.48 2.29
CA TRP A 377 23.50 13.65 2.23
C TRP A 377 22.80 13.56 3.58
N ASP A 378 23.37 12.81 4.52
CA ASP A 378 22.77 12.60 5.82
C ASP A 378 22.71 13.88 6.65
N PHE A 379 23.70 14.79 6.53
CA PHE A 379 23.73 16.02 7.33
C PHE A 379 22.56 16.97 7.06
N LYS A 380 22.22 17.23 5.79
CA LYS A 380 21.11 18.13 5.44
C LYS A 380 19.78 17.49 5.86
N ARG A 381 19.70 16.18 5.78
CA ARG A 381 18.52 15.40 6.11
C ARG A 381 18.35 15.23 7.61
N ILE A 382 19.41 14.99 8.36
CA ILE A 382 19.43 15.05 9.84
C ILE A 382 18.95 16.41 10.32
N LYS A 383 19.42 17.50 9.70
CA LYS A 383 18.92 18.85 9.99
C LYS A 383 17.41 18.96 9.69
N ASN A 384 16.93 18.45 8.56
CA ASN A 384 15.51 18.46 8.21
C ASN A 384 14.67 17.56 9.13
N GLU A 385 15.21 16.42 9.60
CA GLU A 385 14.55 15.56 10.59
C GLU A 385 14.49 16.21 11.97
N ILE A 386 15.56 16.86 12.39
CA ILE A 386 15.58 17.63 13.66
C ILE A 386 14.57 18.77 13.58
N VAL A 387 14.57 19.54 12.49
CA VAL A 387 13.59 20.59 12.25
C VAL A 387 12.18 20.03 12.20
N SER A 388 11.97 18.86 11.57
CA SER A 388 10.67 18.18 11.51
C SER A 388 10.19 17.70 12.89
N ARG A 389 11.08 17.16 13.72
CA ARG A 389 10.75 16.79 15.11
C ARG A 389 10.43 18.02 15.97
N VAL A 390 11.22 19.09 15.85
CA VAL A 390 10.97 20.34 16.57
C VAL A 390 9.65 20.99 16.11
N THR A 391 9.38 21.01 14.80
CA THR A 391 8.10 21.56 14.26
C THR A 391 6.91 20.66 14.56
N SER A 392 7.08 19.36 14.72
CA SER A 392 6.05 18.43 15.20
C SER A 392 5.69 18.72 16.66
N ILE A 393 6.68 18.96 17.51
CA ILE A 393 6.46 19.40 18.91
C ILE A 393 5.75 20.75 18.95
N MET A 394 5.96 21.62 17.95
CA MET A 394 5.32 22.91 17.79
C MET A 394 3.97 22.87 17.03
N GLY A 395 3.39 21.70 16.83
CA GLY A 395 2.06 21.52 16.24
C GLY A 395 1.99 21.49 14.70
N ASN A 396 3.11 21.40 14.00
CA ASN A 396 3.11 21.29 12.53
C ASN A 396 3.19 19.83 12.07
N THR A 397 2.03 19.27 11.84
CA THR A 397 1.74 17.83 11.74
C THR A 397 1.97 17.21 10.36
N GLN A 398 1.93 18.00 9.26
CA GLN A 398 2.13 17.47 7.90
C GLN A 398 3.50 16.77 7.70
N ARG A 399 4.55 17.25 8.37
CA ARG A 399 5.88 16.64 8.28
C ARG A 399 6.02 15.35 9.08
N SER A 400 5.27 15.16 10.16
CA SER A 400 5.30 13.93 10.95
C SER A 400 4.70 12.75 10.18
N VAL A 401 3.67 12.99 9.37
CA VAL A 401 3.01 11.96 8.52
C VAL A 401 3.99 11.35 7.52
N PHE A 402 4.88 12.14 6.91
CA PHE A 402 5.89 11.61 5.99
C PHE A 402 6.89 10.67 6.67
N LEU A 403 7.33 10.98 7.89
CA LEU A 403 8.27 10.15 8.65
C LEU A 403 7.66 8.79 9.03
N HIS A 404 6.36 8.73 9.27
CA HIS A 404 5.65 7.48 9.57
C HIS A 404 5.40 6.61 8.32
N LYS A 405 5.19 7.25 7.16
CA LYS A 405 4.97 6.52 5.90
C LYS A 405 6.21 5.76 5.43
N PHE A 406 7.38 6.39 5.53
CA PHE A 406 8.66 5.78 5.18
C PHE A 406 9.70 6.02 6.28
N PRO A 407 9.70 5.20 7.35
CA PRO A 407 10.71 5.27 8.40
C PRO A 407 12.09 4.94 7.87
N ARG A 408 13.12 5.27 8.65
CA ARG A 408 14.51 4.91 8.31
C ARG A 408 14.61 3.41 8.04
N THR A 409 15.33 3.07 6.98
CA THR A 409 15.52 1.70 6.51
C THR A 409 17.02 1.50 6.31
N SER A 410 17.54 0.34 6.69
CA SER A 410 18.95 0.01 6.45
C SER A 410 19.13 -0.63 5.07
N ALA A 411 20.33 -0.55 4.50
CA ALA A 411 20.66 -1.32 3.30
C ALA A 411 20.47 -2.82 3.53
N GLN A 412 20.88 -3.31 4.70
CA GLN A 412 20.72 -4.73 5.07
C GLN A 412 19.25 -5.19 5.06
N GLU A 413 18.31 -4.33 5.45
CA GLU A 413 16.88 -4.65 5.34
C GLU A 413 16.45 -4.80 3.87
N VAL A 414 16.90 -3.90 3.00
CA VAL A 414 16.60 -3.97 1.56
C VAL A 414 17.30 -5.17 0.91
N GLU A 415 18.55 -5.46 1.27
CA GLU A 415 19.29 -6.66 0.82
C GLU A 415 18.56 -7.95 1.21
N THR A 416 18.04 -8.01 2.44
CA THR A 416 17.24 -9.15 2.88
C THR A 416 15.99 -9.34 2.02
N ILE A 417 15.30 -8.25 1.68
CA ILE A 417 14.14 -8.28 0.79
C ILE A 417 14.55 -8.75 -0.62
N VAL A 418 15.64 -8.20 -1.18
CA VAL A 418 16.15 -8.61 -2.50
C VAL A 418 16.46 -10.11 -2.51
N ASN A 419 17.21 -10.60 -1.52
CA ASN A 419 17.57 -12.02 -1.42
C ASN A 419 16.34 -12.92 -1.33
N ASN A 420 15.36 -12.56 -0.52
CA ASN A 420 14.14 -13.33 -0.36
C ASN A 420 13.32 -13.37 -1.65
N ILE A 421 13.20 -12.24 -2.37
CA ILE A 421 12.51 -12.18 -3.65
C ILE A 421 13.26 -12.99 -4.71
N CYS A 422 14.59 -12.86 -4.83
CA CYS A 422 15.38 -13.63 -5.78
C CYS A 422 15.24 -15.13 -5.52
N LYS A 423 15.31 -15.57 -4.27
CA LYS A 423 15.05 -16.96 -3.88
C LYS A 423 13.65 -17.41 -4.29
N TYR A 424 12.62 -16.61 -3.99
CA TYR A 424 11.24 -16.90 -4.36
C TYR A 424 11.05 -17.03 -5.88
N ARG A 425 11.68 -16.13 -6.65
CA ARG A 425 11.63 -16.12 -8.11
C ARG A 425 12.54 -17.14 -8.77
N GLY A 426 13.44 -17.80 -8.01
CA GLY A 426 14.45 -18.74 -8.54
C GLY A 426 15.55 -18.04 -9.33
N TYR A 427 15.91 -16.81 -8.96
CA TYR A 427 16.98 -16.05 -9.60
C TYR A 427 18.34 -16.34 -8.94
N GLU A 428 19.34 -16.68 -9.76
CA GLU A 428 20.70 -16.94 -9.30
C GLU A 428 21.50 -15.63 -9.16
N ASP A 429 21.27 -14.65 -10.07
CA ASP A 429 21.93 -13.35 -10.05
C ASP A 429 21.23 -12.44 -9.06
N ILE A 430 21.90 -12.12 -7.98
CA ILE A 430 21.36 -11.29 -6.89
C ILE A 430 21.86 -9.84 -7.06
N PRO A 431 20.97 -8.86 -7.29
CA PRO A 431 21.38 -7.47 -7.40
C PRO A 431 22.04 -6.93 -6.13
N LYS A 432 23.05 -6.11 -6.33
CA LYS A 432 23.74 -5.40 -5.25
C LYS A 432 22.90 -4.23 -4.75
N VAL A 433 22.80 -4.09 -3.43
CA VAL A 433 22.12 -2.96 -2.78
C VAL A 433 23.14 -1.98 -2.23
N ILE A 434 22.99 -0.70 -2.55
CA ILE A 434 23.85 0.37 -2.06
C ILE A 434 23.00 1.42 -1.36
N SER A 435 23.34 1.78 -0.13
CA SER A 435 22.68 2.87 0.56
C SER A 435 23.11 4.22 0.00
N ILE A 436 22.17 4.99 -0.54
CA ILE A 436 22.38 6.40 -0.88
C ILE A 436 22.10 7.24 0.37
N ASN A 437 21.02 6.91 1.09
CA ASN A 437 20.70 7.43 2.42
C ASN A 437 19.69 6.47 3.11
N SER A 438 19.24 6.80 4.31
CA SER A 438 18.33 5.94 5.11
C SER A 438 16.93 5.70 4.51
N ARG A 439 16.64 6.23 3.31
CA ARG A 439 15.35 6.07 2.60
C ARG A 439 15.49 6.01 1.09
N LEU A 440 16.73 5.94 0.60
CA LEU A 440 17.04 5.89 -0.82
C LEU A 440 18.16 4.90 -1.05
N PHE A 441 17.97 3.98 -1.98
CA PHE A 441 18.86 2.86 -2.25
C PHE A 441 19.12 2.75 -3.75
N GLY A 442 20.38 2.47 -4.11
CA GLY A 442 20.71 1.97 -5.43
C GLY A 442 20.58 0.46 -5.47
N ILE A 443 19.92 -0.08 -6.49
CA ILE A 443 19.86 -1.50 -6.80
C ILE A 443 20.49 -1.68 -8.16
N LEU A 444 21.62 -2.42 -8.21
CA LEU A 444 22.51 -2.50 -9.34
C LEU A 444 22.78 -3.95 -9.72
N PRO A 445 23.18 -4.25 -10.99
CA PRO A 445 23.71 -5.56 -11.34
C PRO A 445 24.92 -5.93 -10.46
N ASP A 446 25.13 -7.23 -10.23
CA ASP A 446 26.19 -7.73 -9.34
C ASP A 446 27.60 -7.36 -9.85
N ASP A 447 27.80 -7.33 -11.17
CA ASP A 447 29.06 -7.01 -11.85
C ASP A 447 29.34 -5.51 -12.03
N SER A 448 28.62 -4.61 -11.34
CA SER A 448 28.74 -3.16 -11.50
C SER A 448 29.52 -2.44 -10.39
#